data_f5e91f3d64451f40701bd7287fc0d56b
#
_entry.id   f5e91f3d64451f40701bd7287fc0d56b
#
_cell.length_a   1.000
_cell.length_b   1.000
_cell.length_c   1.000
_cell.angle_alpha   90.00
_cell.angle_beta   90.00
_cell.angle_gamma   90.00
#
_symmetry.space_group_name_H-M   'P 1'
#
loop_
_entity.id
_entity.type
_entity.pdbx_description
1 polymer ?
#
loop_
_entity_poly.entity_id
_entity_poly.type
_entity_poly.pdbx_seq_one_letter_code
_entity_poly.pdbx_strand_id
1 'polypeptide(L)' 'MYIEIYTVNGESIRLDDDAKINNISIHELSKADLKNLFNEKCIELTKYDLTYFINTSQVNWFLVSEGIH' A
#
# COMPACT_ATOMS: atom_id res chain seq x y z
N MET A 1 -7.79 -9.91 -2.47
CA MET A 1 -7.02 -8.75 -2.97
C MET A 1 -5.82 -8.48 -2.09
N TYR A 2 -4.72 -8.15 -2.67
CA TYR A 2 -3.57 -7.68 -1.89
C TYR A 2 -2.79 -6.65 -2.69
N ILE A 3 -2.00 -5.87 -1.97
CA ILE A 3 -1.13 -4.86 -2.57
C ILE A 3 0.28 -5.15 -2.11
N GLU A 4 1.24 -5.15 -3.03
CA GLU A 4 2.64 -5.25 -2.68
C GLU A 4 3.35 -3.98 -3.10
N ILE A 5 4.10 -3.42 -2.18
CA ILE A 5 4.85 -2.19 -2.39
C ILE A 5 6.33 -2.55 -2.39
N TYR A 6 7.04 -2.15 -3.44
CA TYR A 6 8.45 -2.45 -3.57
C TYR A 6 9.25 -1.17 -3.42
N THR A 7 10.23 -1.20 -2.54
CA THR A 7 11.04 -0.02 -2.26
C THR A 7 12.26 0.02 -3.15
N VAL A 8 12.87 1.18 -3.23
CA VAL A 8 14.09 1.35 -4.03
C VAL A 8 15.25 0.54 -3.47
N ASN A 9 15.17 0.10 -2.22
CA ASN A 9 16.21 -0.74 -1.60
C ASN A 9 15.98 -2.23 -1.86
N GLY A 10 14.95 -2.59 -2.58
CA GLY A 10 14.66 -3.98 -2.89
C GLY A 10 13.82 -4.70 -1.84
N GLU A 11 13.30 -3.99 -0.88
CA GLU A 11 12.41 -4.56 0.11
C GLU A 11 10.98 -4.56 -0.42
N SER A 12 10.14 -5.40 0.17
CA SER A 12 8.73 -5.43 -0.21
C SER A 12 7.85 -5.42 1.03
N ILE A 13 6.70 -4.79 0.91
CA ILE A 13 5.70 -4.75 1.96
C ILE A 13 4.40 -5.26 1.35
N ARG A 14 3.84 -6.30 1.95
CA ARG A 14 2.58 -6.87 1.46
C ARG A 14 1.44 -6.43 2.36
N LEU A 15 0.38 -5.92 1.75
CA LEU A 15 -0.83 -5.51 2.44
C LEU A 15 -1.96 -6.42 1.99
N ASP A 16 -2.57 -7.11 2.95
CA ASP A 16 -3.69 -8.01 2.67
C ASP A 16 -4.66 -7.96 3.84
N ASP A 17 -5.74 -8.74 3.72
CA ASP A 17 -6.75 -8.88 4.77
C ASP A 17 -7.29 -7.53 5.24
N ASP A 18 -7.04 -7.15 6.49
CA ASP A 18 -7.57 -5.91 7.06
C ASP A 18 -6.56 -4.77 7.06
N ALA A 19 -5.56 -4.86 6.21
CA ALA A 19 -4.58 -3.78 6.09
C ALA A 19 -5.25 -2.49 5.60
N LYS A 20 -4.66 -1.36 5.97
CA LYS A 20 -5.20 -0.04 5.62
C LYS A 20 -4.09 0.84 5.10
N ILE A 21 -4.46 1.76 4.22
CA ILE A 21 -3.58 2.84 3.76
C ILE A 21 -4.27 4.14 4.11
N ASN A 22 -3.59 5.01 4.86
CA ASN A 22 -4.14 6.28 5.33
C ASN A 22 -5.47 6.05 6.03
N ASN A 23 -5.52 4.98 6.82
CA ASN A 23 -6.67 4.61 7.64
C ASN A 23 -7.90 4.18 6.84
N ILE A 24 -7.70 3.84 5.56
CA ILE A 24 -8.77 3.35 4.70
C ILE A 24 -8.44 1.91 4.34
N SER A 25 -9.42 1.01 4.51
CA SER A 25 -9.23 -0.40 4.16
C SER A 25 -8.82 -0.54 2.69
N ILE A 26 -7.84 -1.41 2.43
CA ILE A 26 -7.39 -1.63 1.05
C ILE A 26 -8.51 -2.14 0.16
N HIS A 27 -9.52 -2.78 0.74
CA HIS A 27 -10.64 -3.30 -0.02
C HIS A 27 -11.59 -2.20 -0.49
N GLU A 28 -11.46 -1.00 0.06
CA GLU A 28 -12.29 0.15 -0.30
C GLU A 28 -11.59 1.09 -1.27
N LEU A 29 -10.35 0.79 -1.63
CA LEU A 29 -9.57 1.66 -2.49
C LEU A 29 -9.62 1.15 -3.92
N SER A 30 -9.96 2.04 -4.84
CA SER A 30 -9.89 1.75 -6.27
C SER A 30 -8.46 1.94 -6.76
N LYS A 31 -8.19 1.50 -7.99
CA LYS A 31 -6.86 1.72 -8.58
C LYS A 31 -6.56 3.20 -8.71
N ALA A 32 -7.57 4.01 -9.02
CA ALA A 32 -7.38 5.46 -9.11
C ALA A 32 -7.06 6.05 -7.75
N ASP A 33 -7.71 5.57 -6.69
CA ASP A 33 -7.42 6.02 -5.33
C ASP A 33 -5.97 5.69 -4.97
N LEU A 34 -5.51 4.50 -5.33
CA LEU A 34 -4.15 4.08 -5.02
C LEU A 34 -3.13 4.95 -5.76
N LYS A 35 -3.39 5.25 -7.02
CA LYS A 35 -2.49 6.14 -7.76
C LYS A 35 -2.39 7.50 -7.09
N ASN A 36 -3.51 8.03 -6.60
CA ASN A 36 -3.52 9.32 -5.93
C ASN A 36 -2.77 9.27 -4.61
N LEU A 37 -2.92 8.18 -3.86
CA LEU A 37 -2.22 8.06 -2.59
C LEU A 37 -0.71 8.06 -2.77
N PHE A 38 -0.22 7.39 -3.80
CA PHE A 38 1.22 7.32 -4.03
C PHE A 38 1.79 8.59 -4.65
N ASN A 39 0.94 9.58 -4.94
CA ASN A 39 1.40 10.91 -5.32
C ASN A 39 1.64 11.81 -4.12
N GLU A 40 1.22 11.38 -2.93
CA GLU A 40 1.49 12.15 -1.71
C GLU A 40 2.92 11.88 -1.24
N LYS A 41 3.43 12.76 -0.40
CA LYS A 41 4.82 12.62 0.05
C LYS A 41 5.02 11.46 1.00
N CYS A 42 4.02 11.16 1.78
CA CYS A 42 4.10 10.14 2.80
C CYS A 42 2.77 9.43 2.90
N ILE A 43 2.79 8.13 3.11
CA ILE A 43 1.57 7.37 3.35
C ILE A 43 1.73 6.57 4.63
N GLU A 44 0.60 6.34 5.27
CA GLU A 44 0.53 5.57 6.51
C GLU A 44 -0.04 4.19 6.19
N LEU A 45 0.70 3.16 6.52
CA LEU A 45 0.29 1.78 6.29
C LEU A 45 0.03 1.12 7.62
N THR A 46 -1.14 0.51 7.78
CA THR A 46 -1.47 -0.23 8.99
C THR A 46 -1.67 -1.69 8.62
N LYS A 47 -0.95 -2.56 9.31
CA LYS A 47 -1.06 -3.98 9.09
C LYS A 47 -0.96 -4.67 10.44
N TYR A 48 -1.97 -5.46 10.77
CA TYR A 48 -2.11 -6.03 12.11
C TYR A 48 -2.16 -4.88 13.12
N ASP A 49 -1.31 -4.88 14.11
CA ASP A 49 -1.27 -3.79 15.08
C ASP A 49 -0.10 -2.85 14.84
N LEU A 50 0.51 -2.94 13.65
CA LEU A 50 1.68 -2.14 13.34
C LEU A 50 1.32 -1.05 12.35
N THR A 51 1.86 0.14 12.58
CA THR A 51 1.69 1.27 11.67
C THR A 51 3.05 1.67 11.15
N TYR A 52 3.14 1.79 9.83
CA TYR A 52 4.36 2.19 9.15
C TYR A 52 4.11 3.51 8.44
N PHE A 53 5.06 4.41 8.50
CA PHE A 53 5.02 5.64 7.71
C PHE A 53 6.10 5.53 6.65
N ILE A 54 5.70 5.60 5.40
CA ILE A 54 6.64 5.42 4.32
C ILE A 54 6.66 6.66 3.42
N ASN A 55 7.87 7.10 3.11
CA ASN A 55 8.07 8.18 2.17
C ASN A 55 7.85 7.63 0.77
N THR A 56 6.96 8.23 0.01
CA THR A 56 6.65 7.70 -1.32
C THR A 56 7.84 7.78 -2.27
N SER A 57 8.80 8.67 -2.00
CA SER A 57 10.03 8.71 -2.78
C SER A 57 10.85 7.42 -2.66
N GLN A 58 10.59 6.62 -1.63
CA GLN A 58 11.26 5.33 -1.45
C GLN A 58 10.52 4.20 -2.13
N VAL A 59 9.37 4.46 -2.72
CA VAL A 59 8.60 3.42 -3.41
C VAL A 59 9.04 3.38 -4.87
N ASN A 60 9.52 2.22 -5.30
CA ASN A 60 9.91 2.02 -6.68
C ASN A 60 8.66 1.74 -7.54
N TRP A 61 7.85 0.79 -7.09
CA TRP A 61 6.59 0.47 -7.75
C TRP A 61 5.73 -0.34 -6.81
N PHE A 62 4.46 -0.43 -7.14
CA PHE A 62 3.54 -1.27 -6.37
C PHE A 62 2.65 -2.02 -7.34
N LEU A 63 2.15 -3.17 -6.89
CA LEU A 63 1.20 -3.93 -7.69
C LEU A 63 -0.05 -4.20 -6.87
N VAL A 64 -1.15 -4.36 -7.58
CA VAL A 64 -2.43 -4.70 -6.98
C VAL A 64 -2.86 -6.01 -7.59
N SER A 65 -3.08 -7.01 -6.75
CA SER A 65 -3.66 -8.27 -7.20
C SER A 65 -5.13 -8.26 -6.80
N GLU A 66 -6.00 -8.46 -7.74
CA GLU A 66 -7.42 -8.45 -7.45
C GLU A 66 -7.88 -9.78 -6.89
N GLY A 67 -6.98 -10.70 -6.86
CA GLY A 67 -7.16 -11.90 -6.10
C GLY A 67 -8.26 -12.76 -6.50
N ILE A 68 -8.18 -13.38 -7.55
CA ILE A 68 -9.16 -14.18 -7.83
C ILE A 68 -9.16 -15.39 -7.43
N HIS A 69 -9.79 -15.93 -7.23
CA HIS A 69 -9.72 -17.12 -6.89
C HIS A 69 -10.62 -17.97 -7.24
#